data_329dc3dc2b27bb91598010eec32b9dda
#
_entry.id   329dc3dc2b27bb91598010eec32b9dda
#
_cell.length_a   1.000
_cell.length_b   1.000
_cell.length_c   1.000
_cell.angle_alpha   90.00
_cell.angle_beta   90.00
_cell.angle_gamma   90.00
#
_symmetry.space_group_name_H-M   'P 1'
#
loop_
_entity.id
_entity.type
_entity.pdbx_description
1 polymer ?
#
loop_
_entity_poly.entity_id
_entity_poly.type
_entity_poly.pdbx_seq_one_letter_code
_entity_poly.pdbx_strand_id
1 'polypeptide(L)'
;RNYLLMLVTINHMNYKLFILILFCFGLQGVIAEPQKTPHGPELKIDCTTCHQTEGWKQIKENGFNHNKTKFPLTGQHRTVSCKECHTSLKFNEAKTDCASCHTDMHEGTVGKDCAHCHTTNSWIVTNVRQIHQQKGFALVGAHATADCNRCHTSASQLRFNNIRSDCYSCHQSQYEATTTPNHRATGFGTDCAQCHNMIGRDWTANGR
;
A
#
# COMPACT_ATOMS: atom_id res chain seq x y z
N ARG A 1 -80.68 31.59 37.08
CA ARG A 1 -80.10 30.28 37.49
C ARG A 1 -79.57 29.46 36.33
N ASN A 2 -80.08 29.63 35.12
CA ASN A 2 -79.64 28.87 33.90
C ASN A 2 -78.44 29.48 33.19
N TYR A 3 -78.13 30.77 33.32
CA TYR A 3 -76.99 31.42 32.68
C TYR A 3 -75.63 31.05 33.33
N LEU A 4 -75.62 30.80 34.64
CA LEU A 4 -74.41 30.45 35.37
C LEU A 4 -73.92 29.03 35.02
N LEU A 5 -74.83 28.11 34.78
CA LEU A 5 -74.56 26.76 34.35
C LEU A 5 -74.03 26.70 32.91
N MET A 6 -74.49 27.60 32.02
CA MET A 6 -74.01 27.65 30.65
C MET A 6 -72.60 28.22 30.51
N LEU A 7 -72.24 29.22 31.31
CA LEU A 7 -70.86 29.77 31.35
C LEU A 7 -69.83 28.79 31.89
N VAL A 8 -70.23 27.99 32.89
CA VAL A 8 -69.29 26.95 33.47
C VAL A 8 -69.05 25.82 32.46
N THR A 9 -70.11 25.45 31.67
CA THR A 9 -69.91 24.40 30.64
C THR A 9 -69.05 24.85 29.46
N ILE A 10 -69.17 26.12 29.02
CA ILE A 10 -68.30 26.67 27.95
C ILE A 10 -66.85 26.77 28.40
N ASN A 11 -66.63 27.18 29.62
CA ASN A 11 -65.26 27.29 30.16
C ASN A 11 -64.59 25.91 30.30
N HIS A 12 -65.34 24.88 30.67
CA HIS A 12 -64.85 23.51 30.76
C HIS A 12 -64.55 22.89 29.40
N MET A 13 -65.34 23.25 28.39
CA MET A 13 -65.17 22.77 27.01
C MET A 13 -63.94 23.41 26.34
N ASN A 14 -63.75 24.70 26.56
CA ASN A 14 -62.56 25.42 26.11
C ASN A 14 -61.27 24.93 26.75
N TYR A 15 -61.31 24.58 28.04
CA TYR A 15 -60.14 24.05 28.77
C TYR A 15 -59.69 22.68 28.25
N LYS A 16 -60.66 21.78 27.99
CA LYS A 16 -60.35 20.46 27.40
C LYS A 16 -59.79 20.59 26.00
N LEU A 17 -60.36 21.48 25.18
CA LEU A 17 -59.87 21.76 23.84
C LEU A 17 -58.48 22.38 23.86
N PHE A 18 -58.20 23.27 24.80
CA PHE A 18 -56.89 23.92 25.00
C PHE A 18 -55.82 22.92 25.42
N ILE A 19 -56.16 22.00 26.33
CA ILE A 19 -55.26 20.91 26.73
C ILE A 19 -54.98 19.96 25.54
N LEU A 20 -55.99 19.63 24.74
CA LEU A 20 -55.82 18.76 23.56
C LEU A 20 -54.92 19.42 22.50
N ILE A 21 -55.08 20.72 22.28
CA ILE A 21 -54.22 21.49 21.37
C ILE A 21 -52.76 21.56 21.91
N LEU A 22 -52.56 21.79 23.20
CA LEU A 22 -51.25 21.78 23.83
C LEU A 22 -50.60 20.39 23.75
N PHE A 23 -51.39 19.32 23.89
CA PHE A 23 -50.85 17.95 23.79
C PHE A 23 -50.50 17.59 22.31
N CYS A 24 -51.24 18.08 21.34
CA CYS A 24 -50.91 17.90 19.90
C CYS A 24 -49.68 18.71 19.48
N PHE A 25 -49.42 19.89 20.04
CA PHE A 25 -48.22 20.68 19.79
C PHE A 25 -46.99 20.15 20.54
N GLY A 26 -47.15 19.43 21.65
CA GLY A 26 -46.08 18.85 22.46
C GLY A 26 -45.47 17.58 21.85
N LEU A 27 -46.08 16.97 20.84
CA LEU A 27 -45.60 15.76 20.17
C LEU A 27 -44.85 16.01 18.84
N GLN A 28 -44.46 17.24 18.57
CA GLN A 28 -43.47 17.47 17.50
C GLN A 28 -42.13 16.93 17.99
N GLY A 29 -41.93 15.64 17.79
CA GLY A 29 -40.62 15.02 18.00
C GLY A 29 -39.61 15.85 17.24
N VAL A 30 -38.59 16.36 17.93
CA VAL A 30 -37.44 16.99 17.34
C VAL A 30 -36.77 15.88 16.50
N ILE A 31 -37.12 15.83 15.20
CA ILE A 31 -36.35 15.02 14.23
C ILE A 31 -35.02 15.72 14.16
N ALA A 32 -34.05 15.22 14.93
CA ALA A 32 -32.66 15.67 14.82
C ALA A 32 -32.23 15.38 13.37
N GLU A 33 -32.03 16.43 12.57
CA GLU A 33 -31.42 16.26 11.27
C GLU A 33 -30.09 15.53 11.45
N PRO A 34 -29.77 14.53 10.59
CA PRO A 34 -28.50 13.85 10.64
C PRO A 34 -27.38 14.88 10.47
N GLN A 35 -26.61 15.06 11.52
CA GLN A 35 -25.53 16.04 11.56
C GLN A 35 -24.57 15.76 10.43
N LYS A 36 -24.41 16.67 9.46
CA LYS A 36 -23.45 16.57 8.37
C LYS A 36 -22.04 16.58 8.95
N THR A 37 -21.44 15.40 9.09
CA THR A 37 -20.05 15.28 9.50
C THR A 37 -19.13 15.32 8.28
N PRO A 38 -17.91 15.85 8.36
CA PRO A 38 -16.95 15.82 7.26
C PRO A 38 -16.50 14.38 6.94
N HIS A 39 -16.76 13.43 7.82
CA HIS A 39 -16.37 12.03 7.68
C HIS A 39 -17.36 11.18 6.88
N GLY A 40 -18.48 11.78 6.46
CA GLY A 40 -19.57 11.09 5.75
C GLY A 40 -20.48 10.30 6.68
N PRO A 41 -21.65 9.87 6.15
CA PRO A 41 -22.68 9.17 6.93
C PRO A 41 -22.29 7.72 7.28
N GLU A 42 -21.32 7.14 6.61
CA GLU A 42 -20.92 5.74 6.76
C GLU A 42 -19.98 5.49 7.95
N LEU A 43 -19.46 6.54 8.58
CA LEU A 43 -18.58 6.39 9.73
C LEU A 43 -19.38 5.97 10.96
N LYS A 44 -19.23 4.71 11.36
CA LYS A 44 -19.90 4.09 12.54
C LYS A 44 -18.99 4.01 13.77
N ILE A 45 -18.05 4.93 13.91
CA ILE A 45 -17.11 5.00 15.02
C ILE A 45 -17.55 6.14 15.92
N ASP A 46 -17.50 5.90 17.26
CA ASP A 46 -17.80 6.94 18.24
C ASP A 46 -16.85 8.13 18.07
N CYS A 47 -17.40 9.34 18.10
CA CYS A 47 -16.64 10.57 17.88
C CYS A 47 -15.51 10.74 18.92
N THR A 48 -15.74 10.30 20.14
CA THR A 48 -14.76 10.38 21.24
C THR A 48 -13.59 9.42 21.07
N THR A 49 -13.66 8.48 20.13
CA THR A 49 -12.50 7.64 19.75
C THR A 49 -11.35 8.49 19.23
N CYS A 50 -11.66 9.53 18.44
CA CYS A 50 -10.67 10.38 17.81
C CYS A 50 -10.65 11.80 18.38
N HIS A 51 -11.80 12.37 18.75
CA HIS A 51 -11.92 13.74 19.23
C HIS A 51 -11.87 13.82 20.76
N GLN A 52 -11.34 14.94 21.27
CA GLN A 52 -11.35 15.26 22.70
C GLN A 52 -12.52 16.21 23.01
N THR A 53 -13.08 16.07 24.20
CA THR A 53 -14.22 16.89 24.67
C THR A 53 -13.82 18.33 24.94
N GLU A 54 -12.57 18.55 25.36
CA GLU A 54 -12.00 19.85 25.70
C GLU A 54 -11.62 20.67 24.45
N GLY A 55 -11.40 19.99 23.32
CA GLY A 55 -11.02 20.62 22.07
C GLY A 55 -11.34 19.73 20.86
N TRP A 56 -12.47 19.97 20.22
CA TRP A 56 -12.95 19.14 19.10
C TRP A 56 -11.94 19.00 17.93
N LYS A 57 -11.07 19.98 17.74
CA LYS A 57 -10.02 19.93 16.72
C LYS A 57 -8.77 19.15 17.16
N GLN A 58 -8.66 18.84 18.45
CA GLN A 58 -7.56 18.06 18.99
C GLN A 58 -7.88 16.57 18.81
N ILE A 59 -7.03 15.89 18.05
CA ILE A 59 -7.21 14.47 17.72
C ILE A 59 -6.31 13.64 18.66
N LYS A 60 -6.87 12.57 19.20
CA LYS A 60 -6.12 11.57 19.96
C LYS A 60 -5.25 10.76 19.01
N GLU A 61 -3.94 10.83 19.13
CA GLU A 61 -2.99 10.16 18.23
C GLU A 61 -3.17 8.64 18.17
N ASN A 62 -3.55 8.01 19.27
CA ASN A 62 -3.72 6.55 19.38
C ASN A 62 -5.19 6.12 19.55
N GLY A 63 -6.15 6.97 19.17
CA GLY A 63 -7.57 6.68 19.36
C GLY A 63 -8.08 5.54 18.49
N PHE A 64 -7.51 5.34 17.30
CA PHE A 64 -7.95 4.32 16.35
C PHE A 64 -6.87 3.25 16.10
N ASN A 65 -7.27 1.99 16.15
CA ASN A 65 -6.35 0.85 15.95
C ASN A 65 -6.43 0.31 14.51
N HIS A 66 -5.49 0.70 13.66
CA HIS A 66 -5.38 0.23 12.27
C HIS A 66 -5.07 -1.26 12.12
N ASN A 67 -4.57 -1.94 13.16
CA ASN A 67 -4.32 -3.39 13.08
C ASN A 67 -5.60 -4.22 12.90
N LYS A 68 -6.77 -3.61 13.10
CA LYS A 68 -8.08 -4.22 12.83
C LYS A 68 -8.61 -3.91 11.42
N THR A 69 -7.84 -3.24 10.58
CA THR A 69 -8.22 -2.85 9.23
C THR A 69 -7.47 -3.67 8.17
N LYS A 70 -7.80 -3.46 6.91
CA LYS A 70 -7.07 -4.06 5.77
C LYS A 70 -5.66 -3.47 5.58
N PHE A 71 -5.32 -2.39 6.26
CA PHE A 71 -4.03 -1.73 6.18
C PHE A 71 -3.46 -1.45 7.58
N PRO A 72 -2.84 -2.45 8.22
CA PRO A 72 -2.12 -2.25 9.47
C PRO A 72 -0.96 -1.27 9.28
N LEU A 73 -0.82 -0.29 10.16
CA LEU A 73 0.29 0.65 10.09
C LEU A 73 1.57 -0.02 10.61
N THR A 74 2.53 -0.21 9.71
CA THR A 74 3.83 -0.81 10.02
C THR A 74 4.97 0.09 9.55
N GLY A 75 6.15 -0.08 10.11
CA GLY A 75 7.34 0.69 9.74
C GLY A 75 7.11 2.21 9.82
N GLN A 76 7.50 2.92 8.77
CA GLN A 76 7.38 4.37 8.67
C GLN A 76 5.92 4.86 8.63
N HIS A 77 4.98 4.04 8.22
CA HIS A 77 3.56 4.42 8.21
C HIS A 77 2.98 4.64 9.62
N ARG A 78 3.65 4.18 10.68
CA ARG A 78 3.21 4.42 12.07
C ARG A 78 3.31 5.87 12.52
N THR A 79 4.15 6.64 11.86
CA THR A 79 4.48 8.03 12.25
C THR A 79 3.82 9.07 11.38
N VAL A 80 3.06 8.66 10.36
CA VAL A 80 2.35 9.60 9.48
C VAL A 80 1.04 10.07 10.10
N SER A 81 0.66 11.32 9.83
CA SER A 81 -0.60 11.85 10.32
C SER A 81 -1.80 11.23 9.59
N CYS A 82 -2.96 11.23 10.24
CA CYS A 82 -4.20 10.68 9.66
C CYS A 82 -4.51 11.29 8.28
N LYS A 83 -4.27 12.58 8.11
CA LYS A 83 -4.61 13.35 6.90
C LYS A 83 -3.71 13.04 5.70
N GLU A 84 -2.52 12.52 5.90
CA GLU A 84 -1.63 12.12 4.80
C GLU A 84 -2.25 10.98 3.97
N CYS A 85 -3.03 10.12 4.62
CA CYS A 85 -3.72 9.02 3.96
C CYS A 85 -5.21 9.33 3.74
N HIS A 86 -5.86 9.99 4.69
CA HIS A 86 -7.29 10.31 4.66
C HIS A 86 -7.54 11.77 4.26
N THR A 87 -7.11 12.16 3.06
CA THR A 87 -7.18 13.53 2.56
C THR A 87 -8.60 14.08 2.44
N SER A 88 -9.57 13.23 2.12
CA SER A 88 -10.99 13.57 2.04
C SER A 88 -11.69 13.60 3.40
N LEU A 89 -11.02 13.13 4.47
CA LEU A 89 -11.60 12.83 5.78
C LEU A 89 -12.68 11.73 5.78
N LYS A 90 -12.94 11.09 4.65
CA LYS A 90 -13.78 9.90 4.54
C LYS A 90 -12.89 8.67 4.67
N PHE A 91 -12.90 8.05 5.83
CA PHE A 91 -11.91 7.04 6.22
C PHE A 91 -11.99 5.73 5.43
N ASN A 92 -13.10 5.46 4.74
CA ASN A 92 -13.28 4.31 3.88
C ASN A 92 -12.79 4.50 2.43
N GLU A 93 -12.34 5.71 2.05
CA GLU A 93 -11.89 6.02 0.69
C GLU A 93 -10.38 5.88 0.49
N ALA A 94 -9.59 5.74 1.56
CA ALA A 94 -8.15 5.60 1.46
C ALA A 94 -7.77 4.32 0.70
N LYS A 95 -6.90 4.47 -0.28
CA LYS A 95 -6.32 3.35 -1.03
C LYS A 95 -5.29 2.63 -0.19
N THR A 96 -5.08 1.32 -0.47
CA THR A 96 -4.17 0.48 0.30
C THR A 96 -3.00 -0.07 -0.50
N ASP A 97 -3.02 0.12 -1.82
CA ASP A 97 -1.90 -0.25 -2.68
C ASP A 97 -0.79 0.82 -2.68
N CYS A 98 0.44 0.37 -2.80
CA CYS A 98 1.62 1.25 -2.69
C CYS A 98 1.61 2.38 -3.73
N ALA A 99 1.28 2.05 -4.99
CA ALA A 99 1.35 2.98 -6.11
C ALA A 99 0.27 4.08 -6.06
N SER A 100 -0.77 3.92 -5.23
CA SER A 100 -1.77 4.98 -5.02
C SER A 100 -1.23 6.19 -4.26
N CYS A 101 -0.12 6.02 -3.54
CA CYS A 101 0.49 7.07 -2.72
C CYS A 101 1.94 7.32 -3.10
N HIS A 102 2.66 6.28 -3.56
CA HIS A 102 4.07 6.36 -3.91
C HIS A 102 4.27 6.30 -5.42
N THR A 103 5.07 7.22 -5.94
CA THR A 103 5.46 7.20 -7.35
C THR A 103 6.34 6.00 -7.66
N ASP A 104 6.01 5.25 -8.71
CA ASP A 104 6.86 4.17 -9.20
C ASP A 104 8.08 4.73 -9.94
N MET A 105 9.22 4.76 -9.28
CA MET A 105 10.48 5.22 -9.85
C MET A 105 11.06 4.22 -10.87
N HIS A 106 10.57 2.98 -10.90
CA HIS A 106 11.03 1.94 -11.81
C HIS A 106 10.27 1.95 -13.16
N GLU A 107 9.26 2.81 -13.29
CA GLU A 107 8.42 2.93 -14.49
C GLU A 107 7.88 1.56 -14.98
N GLY A 108 7.48 0.72 -14.05
CA GLY A 108 6.89 -0.59 -14.33
C GLY A 108 7.88 -1.70 -14.72
N THR A 109 9.18 -1.43 -14.80
CA THR A 109 10.19 -2.42 -15.26
C THR A 109 10.37 -3.60 -14.30
N VAL A 110 9.99 -3.46 -13.03
CA VAL A 110 10.12 -4.52 -12.01
C VAL A 110 8.77 -5.12 -11.57
N GLY A 111 7.67 -4.68 -12.21
CA GLY A 111 6.32 -5.10 -11.86
C GLY A 111 5.70 -4.28 -10.73
N LYS A 112 4.54 -4.72 -10.24
CA LYS A 112 3.72 -3.96 -9.28
C LYS A 112 3.79 -4.50 -7.85
N ASP A 113 4.48 -5.61 -7.61
CA ASP A 113 4.66 -6.17 -6.28
C ASP A 113 5.85 -5.51 -5.57
N CYS A 114 5.62 -4.32 -5.07
CA CYS A 114 6.64 -3.51 -4.38
C CYS A 114 7.18 -4.23 -3.13
N ALA A 115 6.33 -4.98 -2.43
CA ALA A 115 6.69 -5.69 -1.19
C ALA A 115 7.65 -6.87 -1.44
N HIS A 116 7.79 -7.34 -2.68
CA HIS A 116 8.79 -8.34 -3.04
C HIS A 116 10.23 -7.86 -2.79
N CYS A 117 10.46 -6.56 -2.96
CA CYS A 117 11.79 -5.96 -2.85
C CYS A 117 11.91 -4.97 -1.68
N HIS A 118 10.85 -4.25 -1.37
CA HIS A 118 10.83 -3.18 -0.38
C HIS A 118 10.05 -3.55 0.87
N THR A 119 10.34 -2.86 1.97
CA THR A 119 9.59 -3.00 3.22
C THR A 119 9.02 -1.64 3.64
N THR A 120 8.06 -1.64 4.54
CA THR A 120 7.55 -0.40 5.13
C THR A 120 8.57 0.35 5.99
N ASN A 121 9.72 -0.26 6.30
CA ASN A 121 10.82 0.40 7.02
C ASN A 121 11.80 1.12 6.07
N SER A 122 11.98 0.62 4.85
CA SER A 122 12.99 1.14 3.93
C SER A 122 12.71 0.76 2.49
N TRP A 123 13.03 1.68 1.58
CA TRP A 123 13.08 1.46 0.14
C TRP A 123 14.41 0.82 -0.33
N ILE A 124 15.39 0.64 0.56
CA ILE A 124 16.66 0.01 0.21
C ILE A 124 16.45 -1.50 0.10
N VAL A 125 16.79 -2.06 -1.07
CA VAL A 125 16.74 -3.50 -1.32
C VAL A 125 18.00 -4.16 -0.78
N THR A 126 17.87 -5.06 0.18
CA THR A 126 18.99 -5.76 0.81
C THR A 126 19.14 -7.22 0.37
N ASN A 127 18.12 -7.77 -0.26
CA ASN A 127 18.02 -9.18 -0.65
C ASN A 127 18.24 -9.43 -2.16
N VAL A 128 19.06 -8.59 -2.80
CA VAL A 128 19.31 -8.62 -4.27
C VAL A 128 19.73 -10.01 -4.77
N ARG A 129 20.61 -10.70 -4.04
CA ARG A 129 21.07 -12.06 -4.42
C ARG A 129 19.93 -13.07 -4.43
N GLN A 130 19.05 -13.01 -3.44
CA GLN A 130 17.89 -13.90 -3.35
C GLN A 130 16.92 -13.64 -4.50
N ILE A 131 16.68 -12.37 -4.85
CA ILE A 131 15.82 -11.99 -5.97
C ILE A 131 16.38 -12.57 -7.28
N HIS A 132 17.67 -12.42 -7.55
CA HIS A 132 18.31 -12.97 -8.75
C HIS A 132 18.23 -14.50 -8.80
N GLN A 133 18.45 -15.16 -7.66
CA GLN A 133 18.33 -16.62 -7.59
C GLN A 133 16.89 -17.08 -7.91
N GLN A 134 15.88 -16.40 -7.37
CA GLN A 134 14.48 -16.70 -7.65
C GLN A 134 14.09 -16.45 -9.12
N LYS A 135 14.75 -15.50 -9.78
CA LYS A 135 14.56 -15.18 -11.19
C LYS A 135 15.42 -16.05 -12.15
N GLY A 136 16.12 -17.05 -11.63
CA GLY A 136 16.89 -18.03 -12.41
C GLY A 136 18.30 -17.61 -12.80
N PHE A 137 18.82 -16.51 -12.23
CA PHE A 137 20.21 -16.09 -12.44
C PHE A 137 20.90 -15.84 -11.10
N ALA A 138 21.49 -16.87 -10.51
CA ALA A 138 22.23 -16.76 -9.26
C ALA A 138 23.50 -15.91 -9.42
N LEU A 139 23.65 -14.88 -8.58
CA LEU A 139 24.86 -14.06 -8.54
C LEU A 139 25.94 -14.81 -7.76
N VAL A 140 26.74 -15.60 -8.49
CA VAL A 140 27.84 -16.41 -7.95
C VAL A 140 29.16 -16.10 -8.66
N GLY A 141 30.29 -16.53 -8.14
CA GLY A 141 31.60 -16.33 -8.73
C GLY A 141 31.90 -14.86 -9.04
N ALA A 142 32.30 -14.56 -10.25
CA ALA A 142 32.54 -13.19 -10.76
C ALA A 142 31.30 -12.31 -10.77
N HIS A 143 30.13 -12.90 -10.99
CA HIS A 143 28.86 -12.15 -11.00
C HIS A 143 28.44 -11.66 -9.60
N ALA A 144 28.93 -12.30 -8.53
CA ALA A 144 28.62 -11.89 -7.16
C ALA A 144 29.13 -10.51 -6.76
N THR A 145 30.13 -10.01 -7.49
CA THR A 145 30.82 -8.74 -7.24
C THR A 145 30.68 -7.74 -8.39
N ALA A 146 29.92 -8.11 -9.42
CA ALA A 146 29.67 -7.22 -10.57
C ALA A 146 28.74 -6.07 -10.17
N ASP A 147 29.04 -4.86 -10.66
CA ASP A 147 28.14 -3.71 -10.51
C ASP A 147 26.84 -3.93 -11.29
N CYS A 148 25.74 -3.40 -10.76
CA CYS A 148 24.42 -3.53 -11.37
C CYS A 148 24.40 -3.08 -12.83
N ASN A 149 25.08 -1.96 -13.14
CA ASN A 149 25.15 -1.37 -14.47
C ASN A 149 25.89 -2.23 -15.51
N ARG A 150 26.67 -3.22 -15.07
CA ARG A 150 27.36 -4.16 -15.99
C ARG A 150 26.36 -5.04 -16.75
N CYS A 151 25.20 -5.26 -16.13
CA CYS A 151 24.13 -6.09 -16.69
C CYS A 151 22.88 -5.25 -16.99
N HIS A 152 22.47 -4.42 -16.03
CA HIS A 152 21.32 -3.55 -16.18
C HIS A 152 21.76 -2.14 -16.61
N THR A 153 21.86 -1.90 -17.90
CA THR A 153 22.40 -0.63 -18.44
C THR A 153 21.61 0.61 -18.05
N SER A 154 20.35 0.45 -17.62
CA SER A 154 19.48 1.52 -17.14
C SER A 154 19.34 1.55 -15.60
N ALA A 155 20.19 0.83 -14.85
CA ALA A 155 20.11 0.76 -13.38
C ALA A 155 20.32 2.12 -12.70
N SER A 156 21.11 3.03 -13.28
CA SER A 156 21.27 4.41 -12.79
C SER A 156 19.97 5.22 -12.81
N GLN A 157 19.01 4.80 -13.63
CA GLN A 157 17.67 5.38 -13.73
C GLN A 157 16.63 4.54 -12.97
N LEU A 158 17.06 3.58 -12.14
CA LEU A 158 16.22 2.64 -11.40
C LEU A 158 15.33 1.75 -12.31
N ARG A 159 15.72 1.55 -13.58
CA ARG A 159 15.02 0.68 -14.52
C ARG A 159 15.77 -0.63 -14.69
N PHE A 160 15.05 -1.75 -14.49
CA PHE A 160 15.61 -3.10 -14.46
C PHE A 160 14.82 -4.01 -15.42
N ASN A 161 15.00 -3.76 -16.71
CA ASN A 161 14.37 -4.60 -17.75
C ASN A 161 14.88 -6.03 -17.65
N ASN A 162 14.00 -6.98 -18.04
CA ASN A 162 14.42 -8.38 -18.17
C ASN A 162 15.54 -8.51 -19.18
N ILE A 163 16.62 -9.15 -18.76
CA ILE A 163 17.73 -9.56 -19.61
C ILE A 163 17.82 -11.09 -19.67
N ARG A 164 18.36 -11.60 -20.77
CA ARG A 164 18.55 -13.05 -20.90
C ARG A 164 19.55 -13.54 -19.87
N SER A 165 19.30 -14.74 -19.33
CA SER A 165 20.11 -15.33 -18.27
C SER A 165 21.05 -16.44 -18.76
N ASP A 166 21.05 -16.74 -20.08
CA ASP A 166 21.99 -17.71 -20.66
C ASP A 166 23.38 -17.09 -20.83
N CYS A 167 24.41 -17.91 -20.64
CA CYS A 167 25.81 -17.47 -20.66
C CYS A 167 26.21 -16.85 -21.99
N TYR A 168 25.79 -17.46 -23.10
CA TYR A 168 26.18 -17.06 -24.43
C TYR A 168 25.65 -15.67 -24.79
N SER A 169 24.48 -15.27 -24.32
CA SER A 169 23.92 -13.95 -24.59
C SER A 169 24.80 -12.79 -24.16
N CYS A 170 25.63 -12.98 -23.14
CA CYS A 170 26.55 -11.96 -22.64
C CYS A 170 28.00 -12.27 -23.01
N HIS A 171 28.36 -13.54 -23.14
CA HIS A 171 29.73 -14.01 -23.31
C HIS A 171 30.04 -14.52 -24.74
N GLN A 172 29.20 -14.13 -25.72
CA GLN A 172 29.39 -14.54 -27.12
C GLN A 172 30.78 -14.18 -27.66
N SER A 173 31.26 -12.97 -27.39
CA SER A 173 32.58 -12.52 -27.85
C SER A 173 33.74 -13.34 -27.27
N GLN A 174 33.66 -13.72 -26.01
CA GLN A 174 34.66 -14.58 -25.34
C GLN A 174 34.62 -15.99 -25.93
N TYR A 175 33.44 -16.57 -26.16
CA TYR A 175 33.26 -17.87 -26.79
C TYR A 175 33.88 -17.90 -28.20
N GLU A 176 33.61 -16.86 -28.98
CA GLU A 176 34.09 -16.77 -30.37
C GLU A 176 35.59 -16.50 -30.48
N ALA A 177 36.18 -15.77 -29.52
CA ALA A 177 37.60 -15.43 -29.46
C ALA A 177 38.49 -16.54 -28.90
N THR A 178 37.88 -17.55 -28.26
CA THR A 178 38.67 -18.62 -27.60
C THR A 178 39.36 -19.52 -28.65
N THR A 179 40.66 -19.74 -28.49
CA THR A 179 41.50 -20.50 -29.42
C THR A 179 42.00 -21.81 -28.82
N THR A 180 42.00 -21.99 -27.51
CA THR A 180 42.52 -23.17 -26.85
C THR A 180 41.60 -23.67 -25.74
N PRO A 181 40.72 -24.65 -26.06
CA PRO A 181 40.36 -25.15 -27.37
C PRO A 181 39.52 -24.13 -28.13
N ASN A 182 39.56 -24.16 -29.45
CA ASN A 182 38.69 -23.31 -30.30
C ASN A 182 37.24 -23.82 -30.25
N HIS A 183 36.40 -23.13 -29.53
CA HIS A 183 35.02 -23.57 -29.26
C HIS A 183 34.18 -23.72 -30.57
N ARG A 184 34.36 -22.82 -31.52
CA ARG A 184 33.64 -22.89 -32.79
C ARG A 184 34.15 -24.02 -33.68
N ALA A 185 35.47 -24.17 -33.79
CA ALA A 185 36.08 -25.17 -34.67
C ALA A 185 35.82 -26.60 -34.17
N THR A 186 35.72 -26.80 -32.87
CA THR A 186 35.41 -28.08 -32.25
C THR A 186 33.90 -28.37 -32.15
N GLY A 187 33.03 -27.41 -32.46
CA GLY A 187 31.61 -27.58 -32.44
C GLY A 187 31.00 -27.68 -31.03
N PHE A 188 31.66 -27.08 -30.03
CA PHE A 188 31.11 -27.05 -28.68
C PHE A 188 29.78 -26.27 -28.59
N GLY A 189 28.85 -26.78 -27.80
CA GLY A 189 27.57 -26.11 -27.58
C GLY A 189 27.70 -24.88 -26.64
N THR A 190 26.61 -24.17 -26.51
CA THR A 190 26.53 -22.95 -25.66
C THR A 190 26.08 -23.23 -24.21
N ASP A 191 25.94 -24.48 -23.82
CA ASP A 191 25.77 -24.89 -22.44
C ASP A 191 27.12 -24.93 -21.71
N CYS A 192 27.59 -23.76 -21.34
CA CYS A 192 28.93 -23.54 -20.77
C CYS A 192 29.14 -24.28 -19.45
N ALA A 193 28.07 -24.50 -18.67
CA ALA A 193 28.15 -25.14 -17.36
C ALA A 193 28.56 -26.62 -17.41
N GLN A 194 28.49 -27.27 -18.57
CA GLN A 194 28.99 -28.63 -18.76
C GLN A 194 30.52 -28.73 -18.54
N CYS A 195 31.24 -27.68 -18.84
CA CYS A 195 32.71 -27.66 -18.80
C CYS A 195 33.25 -26.61 -17.81
N HIS A 196 32.61 -25.47 -17.67
CA HIS A 196 33.10 -24.36 -16.85
C HIS A 196 32.45 -24.30 -15.47
N ASN A 197 33.29 -23.89 -14.47
CA ASN A 197 32.81 -23.73 -13.09
C ASN A 197 32.13 -22.36 -12.92
N MET A 198 30.83 -22.37 -12.65
CA MET A 198 30.04 -21.17 -12.44
C MET A 198 30.36 -20.39 -11.16
N ILE A 199 31.02 -21.04 -10.19
CA ILE A 199 31.41 -20.44 -8.90
C ILE A 199 32.79 -19.77 -8.99
N GLY A 200 33.61 -20.14 -10.00
CA GLY A 200 34.92 -19.55 -10.27
C GLY A 200 34.84 -18.06 -10.63
N ARG A 201 35.99 -17.41 -10.60
CA ARG A 201 36.12 -16.01 -11.06
C ARG A 201 36.65 -15.88 -12.48
N ASP A 202 36.95 -16.99 -13.07
CA ASP A 202 37.50 -17.11 -14.42
C ASP A 202 36.83 -18.27 -15.18
N TRP A 203 37.23 -18.45 -16.43
CA TRP A 203 36.71 -19.50 -17.31
C TRP A 203 37.45 -20.84 -17.14
N THR A 204 38.01 -21.12 -15.98
CA THR A 204 38.69 -22.40 -15.75
C THR A 204 37.68 -23.56 -15.95
N ALA A 205 38.11 -24.55 -16.71
CA ALA A 205 37.34 -25.77 -16.87
C ALA A 205 37.32 -26.54 -15.54
N ASN A 206 36.18 -27.17 -15.25
CA ASN A 206 36.12 -28.16 -14.17
C ASN A 206 37.10 -29.26 -14.56
N GLY A 207 38.22 -29.35 -13.85
CA GLY A 207 39.29 -30.29 -14.15
C GLY A 207 38.72 -31.72 -14.29
N ARG A 208 38.81 -32.26 -15.48
CA ARG A 208 38.74 -33.69 -15.79
C ARG A 208 40.10 -34.06 -16.34
#